data_bd10913cdaccc1a3aa1d35a4a5da04d5
#
_entry.id   bd10913cdaccc1a3aa1d35a4a5da04d5
#
_cell.length_a   1.000
_cell.length_b   1.000
_cell.length_c   1.000
_cell.angle_alpha   90.00
_cell.angle_beta   90.00
_cell.angle_gamma   90.00
#
_symmetry.space_group_name_H-M   'P 1'
#
loop_
_entity.id
_entity.type
_entity.pdbx_description
1 polymer ?
#
loop_
_entity_poly.entity_id
_entity_poly.type
_entity_poly.pdbx_seq_one_letter_code
_entity_poly.pdbx_strand_id
1 'polypeptide(L)'
;MKPPVEFQDRREYRERMNALLTIDRRRTVMVTVDMQRDYLDPEVATSPVAPDEAERVMKHARDLLDFVRGEGLPVVHAYVNRRPAELDRHVIAGQTFRIAHRNGLSQNAQVGVRHIPDRQEGSPQAEVPALLVAPGDAHVTTKKSLDSFLHTDLDFLLRQVYDAETVVLAGVNTDTCVYSTAFGASNRGYQTVVISDCVASMRGKDHHWMALELMARSIAWVLSVEELKAKLRAGASLRS
;
A
#
# COMPACT_ATOMS: atom_id res chain seq x y z
N MET A 1 -1.11 24.12 -24.20
CA MET A 1 0.23 24.16 -23.55
C MET A 1 0.02 23.79 -22.08
N LYS A 2 0.79 22.83 -21.55
CA LYS A 2 0.71 22.46 -20.13
C LYS A 2 1.32 23.60 -19.31
N PRO A 3 0.63 24.15 -18.31
CA PRO A 3 1.20 25.21 -17.48
C PRO A 3 2.39 24.66 -16.69
N PRO A 4 3.38 25.47 -16.36
CA PRO A 4 4.41 25.09 -15.41
C PRO A 4 3.73 24.78 -14.07
N VAL A 5 4.03 23.59 -13.51
CA VAL A 5 3.50 23.17 -12.20
C VAL A 5 4.62 23.34 -11.20
N GLU A 6 4.47 24.29 -10.30
CA GLU A 6 5.33 24.45 -9.14
C GLU A 6 4.61 23.83 -7.92
N PHE A 7 5.29 22.94 -7.25
CA PHE A 7 4.78 22.39 -5.98
C PHE A 7 5.02 23.44 -4.88
N GLN A 8 3.93 23.88 -4.24
CA GLN A 8 4.03 24.72 -3.05
C GLN A 8 4.70 23.92 -1.92
N ASP A 9 5.66 24.54 -1.24
CA ASP A 9 6.24 23.96 -0.04
C ASP A 9 5.18 23.91 1.09
N ARG A 10 4.86 22.70 1.52
CA ARG A 10 3.88 22.41 2.56
C ARG A 10 4.51 21.72 3.78
N ARG A 11 5.84 21.80 3.94
CA ARG A 11 6.54 21.11 5.05
C ARG A 11 6.02 21.55 6.40
N GLU A 12 5.92 22.85 6.64
CA GLU A 12 5.40 23.37 7.92
C GLU A 12 3.97 22.89 8.22
N TYR A 13 3.10 22.87 7.20
CA TYR A 13 1.75 22.36 7.37
C TYR A 13 1.76 20.86 7.73
N ARG A 14 2.55 20.05 7.04
CA ARG A 14 2.68 18.61 7.33
C ARG A 14 3.24 18.34 8.72
N GLU A 15 4.29 19.07 9.11
CA GLU A 15 4.88 18.95 10.44
C GLU A 15 3.86 19.25 11.55
N ARG A 16 3.08 20.34 11.38
CA ARG A 16 2.00 20.68 12.32
C ARG A 16 0.91 19.61 12.34
N MET A 17 0.46 19.11 11.20
CA MET A 17 -0.53 18.04 11.13
C MET A 17 0.00 16.74 11.74
N ASN A 18 1.24 16.38 11.46
CA ASN A 18 1.88 15.21 12.08
C ASN A 18 2.03 15.37 13.59
N ALA A 19 2.31 16.58 14.09
CA ALA A 19 2.37 16.84 15.53
C ALA A 19 1.02 16.61 16.23
N LEU A 20 -0.09 16.98 15.58
CA LEU A 20 -1.45 16.82 16.11
C LEU A 20 -1.96 15.38 16.06
N LEU A 21 -1.35 14.51 15.25
CA LEU A 21 -1.76 13.12 15.14
C LEU A 21 -1.51 12.36 16.44
N THR A 22 -2.56 11.79 16.98
CA THR A 22 -2.50 10.83 18.10
C THR A 22 -2.97 9.46 17.59
N ILE A 23 -2.33 8.39 18.01
CA ILE A 23 -2.66 7.02 17.59
C ILE A 23 -2.96 6.16 18.80
N ASP A 24 -4.16 5.60 18.87
CA ASP A 24 -4.49 4.56 19.85
C ASP A 24 -4.03 3.20 19.31
N ARG A 25 -2.96 2.66 19.91
CA ARG A 25 -2.37 1.38 19.52
C ARG A 25 -3.37 0.22 19.49
N ARG A 26 -4.33 0.19 20.41
CA ARG A 26 -5.33 -0.89 20.53
C ARG A 26 -6.35 -0.90 19.38
N ARG A 27 -6.53 0.26 18.74
CA ARG A 27 -7.49 0.50 17.66
C ARG A 27 -6.77 0.82 16.36
N THR A 28 -5.55 0.28 16.20
CA THR A 28 -4.72 0.47 15.02
C THR A 28 -4.43 -0.86 14.36
N VAL A 29 -4.63 -0.91 13.04
CA VAL A 29 -4.33 -2.09 12.21
C VAL A 29 -3.34 -1.70 11.13
N MET A 30 -2.31 -2.52 10.93
CA MET A 30 -1.38 -2.42 9.82
C MET A 30 -1.93 -3.16 8.60
N VAL A 31 -2.07 -2.48 7.46
CA VAL A 31 -2.52 -3.08 6.20
C VAL A 31 -1.45 -2.93 5.14
N THR A 32 -0.97 -4.03 4.60
CA THR A 32 -0.11 -4.01 3.42
C THR A 32 -0.94 -4.17 2.15
N VAL A 33 -0.65 -3.37 1.13
CA VAL A 33 -1.39 -3.33 -0.12
C VAL A 33 -0.50 -3.82 -1.26
N ASP A 34 -0.87 -4.95 -1.87
CA ASP A 34 -0.17 -5.55 -3.02
C ASP A 34 1.36 -5.67 -2.85
N MET A 35 1.84 -5.94 -1.64
CA MET A 35 3.25 -6.23 -1.38
C MET A 35 3.62 -7.62 -1.88
N GLN A 36 3.53 -7.81 -3.20
CA GLN A 36 3.71 -9.10 -3.86
C GLN A 36 5.07 -9.19 -4.54
N ARG A 37 5.55 -10.42 -4.71
CA ARG A 37 6.81 -10.74 -5.40
C ARG A 37 6.82 -10.22 -6.84
N ASP A 38 5.65 -10.07 -7.46
CA ASP A 38 5.51 -9.46 -8.79
C ASP A 38 6.05 -8.01 -8.90
N TYR A 39 6.17 -7.32 -7.78
CA TYR A 39 6.69 -5.95 -7.72
C TYR A 39 8.06 -5.86 -7.06
N LEU A 40 8.34 -6.74 -6.08
CA LEU A 40 9.43 -6.55 -5.11
C LEU A 40 10.54 -7.59 -5.23
N ASP A 41 10.31 -8.70 -5.92
CA ASP A 41 11.29 -9.77 -6.09
C ASP A 41 11.84 -9.79 -7.52
N PRO A 42 13.11 -9.39 -7.73
CA PRO A 42 13.69 -9.30 -9.07
C PRO A 42 13.76 -10.63 -9.83
N GLU A 43 13.70 -11.77 -9.13
CA GLU A 43 13.77 -13.09 -9.76
C GLU A 43 12.46 -13.48 -10.48
N VAL A 44 11.31 -12.98 -9.98
CA VAL A 44 10.00 -13.38 -10.50
C VAL A 44 9.13 -12.21 -10.96
N ALA A 45 9.54 -10.98 -10.68
CA ALA A 45 8.77 -9.79 -10.96
C ALA A 45 8.52 -9.59 -12.46
N THR A 46 7.29 -9.28 -12.80
CA THR A 46 6.87 -8.91 -14.17
C THR A 46 6.36 -7.48 -14.25
N SER A 47 6.21 -6.84 -13.12
CA SER A 47 5.86 -5.43 -12.98
C SER A 47 6.71 -4.76 -11.91
N PRO A 48 8.07 -4.91 -11.94
CA PRO A 48 8.92 -4.50 -10.85
C PRO A 48 8.87 -2.98 -10.62
N VAL A 49 9.02 -2.58 -9.37
CA VAL A 49 9.51 -1.24 -9.02
C VAL A 49 11.02 -1.18 -9.30
N ALA A 50 11.61 0.01 -9.29
CA ALA A 50 13.07 0.14 -9.45
C ALA A 50 13.80 -0.67 -8.38
N PRO A 51 14.96 -1.30 -8.69
CA PRO A 51 15.66 -2.20 -7.76
C PRO A 51 15.99 -1.57 -6.42
N ASP A 52 16.45 -0.31 -6.43
CA ASP A 52 16.74 0.47 -5.21
C ASP A 52 15.47 0.73 -4.37
N GLU A 53 14.34 0.92 -5.02
CA GLU A 53 13.05 1.08 -4.37
C GLU A 53 12.52 -0.25 -3.78
N ALA A 54 12.73 -1.37 -4.50
CA ALA A 54 12.37 -2.69 -3.99
C ALA A 54 13.16 -3.02 -2.71
N GLU A 55 14.48 -2.81 -2.73
CA GLU A 55 15.35 -3.01 -1.56
C GLU A 55 14.93 -2.13 -0.38
N ARG A 56 14.69 -0.84 -0.64
CA ARG A 56 14.24 0.13 0.38
C ARG A 56 12.93 -0.32 1.01
N VAL A 57 11.92 -0.62 0.18
CA VAL A 57 10.59 -1.03 0.65
C VAL A 57 10.67 -2.32 1.44
N MET A 58 11.37 -3.34 0.94
CA MET A 58 11.51 -4.63 1.63
C MET A 58 12.17 -4.49 3.00
N LYS A 59 13.25 -3.71 3.09
CA LYS A 59 13.96 -3.45 4.34
C LYS A 59 13.07 -2.75 5.38
N HIS A 60 12.46 -1.63 4.98
CA HIS A 60 11.64 -0.84 5.89
C HIS A 60 10.31 -1.52 6.23
N ALA A 61 9.70 -2.24 5.29
CA ALA A 61 8.48 -2.98 5.56
C ALA A 61 8.71 -4.12 6.55
N ARG A 62 9.81 -4.86 6.43
CA ARG A 62 10.18 -5.88 7.41
C ARG A 62 10.33 -5.27 8.80
N ASP A 63 11.15 -4.23 8.94
CA ASP A 63 11.38 -3.53 10.21
C ASP A 63 10.08 -3.02 10.84
N LEU A 64 9.19 -2.44 10.00
CA LEU A 64 7.89 -1.96 10.43
C LEU A 64 6.98 -3.11 10.90
N LEU A 65 6.87 -4.18 10.11
CA LEU A 65 5.99 -5.32 10.42
C LEU A 65 6.45 -6.05 11.67
N ASP A 66 7.75 -6.26 11.84
CA ASP A 66 8.31 -6.85 13.06
C ASP A 66 8.00 -5.98 14.29
N PHE A 67 8.15 -4.66 14.16
CA PHE A 67 7.83 -3.73 15.24
C PHE A 67 6.34 -3.74 15.60
N VAL A 68 5.42 -3.58 14.64
CA VAL A 68 3.98 -3.53 14.93
C VAL A 68 3.45 -4.84 15.52
N ARG A 69 3.96 -5.99 15.07
CA ARG A 69 3.65 -7.29 15.68
C ARG A 69 4.16 -7.36 17.12
N GLY A 70 5.39 -6.89 17.38
CA GLY A 70 5.95 -6.79 18.74
C GLY A 70 5.12 -5.91 19.67
N GLU A 71 4.48 -4.88 19.12
CA GLU A 71 3.55 -4.00 19.84
C GLU A 71 2.11 -4.57 19.95
N GLY A 72 1.85 -5.76 19.37
CA GLY A 72 0.56 -6.44 19.39
C GLY A 72 -0.49 -5.88 18.42
N LEU A 73 -0.08 -5.13 17.40
CA LEU A 73 -0.99 -4.66 16.36
C LEU A 73 -1.30 -5.79 15.37
N PRO A 74 -2.57 -5.94 14.94
CA PRO A 74 -2.92 -6.83 13.84
C PRO A 74 -2.28 -6.38 12.53
N VAL A 75 -1.88 -7.38 11.72
CA VAL A 75 -1.39 -7.18 10.36
C VAL A 75 -2.34 -7.85 9.37
N VAL A 76 -2.73 -7.10 8.33
CA VAL A 76 -3.58 -7.58 7.23
C VAL A 76 -2.85 -7.38 5.91
N HIS A 77 -2.67 -8.45 5.15
CA HIS A 77 -2.14 -8.41 3.79
C HIS A 77 -3.28 -8.41 2.78
N ALA A 78 -3.55 -7.29 2.12
CA ALA A 78 -4.56 -7.17 1.07
C ALA A 78 -3.89 -7.13 -0.31
N TYR A 79 -4.14 -8.12 -1.14
CA TYR A 79 -3.44 -8.24 -2.43
C TYR A 79 -4.26 -8.90 -3.52
N VAL A 80 -3.85 -8.64 -4.77
CA VAL A 80 -4.49 -9.22 -5.95
C VAL A 80 -4.13 -10.69 -6.07
N ASN A 81 -5.16 -11.53 -6.11
CA ASN A 81 -5.03 -12.96 -6.35
C ASN A 81 -6.07 -13.36 -7.38
N ARG A 82 -5.64 -13.79 -8.58
CA ARG A 82 -6.53 -14.07 -9.72
C ARG A 82 -6.81 -15.57 -9.82
N ARG A 83 -8.08 -15.94 -9.73
CA ARG A 83 -8.51 -17.30 -10.03
C ARG A 83 -8.37 -17.59 -11.53
N PRO A 84 -8.15 -18.83 -11.97
CA PRO A 84 -8.04 -19.18 -13.39
C PRO A 84 -9.20 -18.63 -14.25
N ALA A 85 -10.42 -18.74 -13.77
CA ALA A 85 -11.62 -18.23 -14.47
C ALA A 85 -11.63 -16.69 -14.69
N GLU A 86 -10.83 -15.94 -13.96
CA GLU A 86 -10.73 -14.48 -14.08
C GLU A 86 -9.71 -14.06 -15.14
N LEU A 87 -8.76 -14.93 -15.46
CA LEU A 87 -7.69 -14.67 -16.44
C LEU A 87 -8.23 -14.65 -17.86
N ASP A 88 -9.12 -15.58 -18.21
CA ASP A 88 -9.69 -15.71 -19.55
C ASP A 88 -10.53 -14.50 -19.96
N ARG A 89 -11.07 -13.78 -19.00
CA ARG A 89 -11.92 -12.61 -19.25
C ARG A 89 -11.18 -11.29 -19.21
N HIS A 90 -9.86 -11.32 -19.05
CA HIS A 90 -9.05 -10.11 -18.88
C HIS A 90 -9.63 -9.12 -17.86
N VAL A 91 -10.06 -9.62 -16.71
CA VAL A 91 -10.62 -8.80 -15.61
C VAL A 91 -9.49 -8.04 -14.95
N ILE A 92 -8.90 -7.10 -15.68
CA ILE A 92 -7.89 -6.18 -15.17
C ILE A 92 -8.59 -4.91 -14.72
N ALA A 93 -8.15 -4.38 -13.59
CA ALA A 93 -8.67 -3.12 -13.10
C ALA A 93 -8.50 -1.98 -14.12
N GLY A 94 -9.61 -1.30 -14.42
CA GLY A 94 -9.62 -0.10 -15.22
C GLY A 94 -9.54 -0.31 -16.75
N GLN A 95 -10.37 0.44 -17.44
CA GLN A 95 -10.47 0.39 -18.90
C GLN A 95 -9.19 0.92 -19.59
N THR A 96 -8.60 1.96 -19.05
CA THR A 96 -7.36 2.56 -19.56
C THR A 96 -6.20 1.58 -19.55
N PHE A 97 -6.05 0.80 -18.48
CA PHE A 97 -5.03 -0.22 -18.38
C PHE A 97 -5.21 -1.32 -19.45
N ARG A 98 -6.47 -1.78 -19.65
CA ARG A 98 -6.78 -2.79 -20.68
C ARG A 98 -6.48 -2.29 -22.09
N ILE A 99 -6.79 -1.02 -22.37
CA ILE A 99 -6.51 -0.41 -23.67
C ILE A 99 -5.01 -0.29 -23.88
N ALA A 100 -4.27 0.21 -22.90
CA ALA A 100 -2.81 0.32 -22.96
C ALA A 100 -2.18 -1.05 -23.24
N HIS A 101 -2.52 -2.05 -22.46
CA HIS A 101 -2.01 -3.41 -22.59
C HIS A 101 -2.29 -4.01 -23.99
N ARG A 102 -3.52 -3.89 -24.51
CA ARG A 102 -3.89 -4.39 -25.85
C ARG A 102 -3.11 -3.72 -26.97
N ASN A 103 -2.65 -2.50 -26.76
CA ASN A 103 -1.88 -1.73 -27.75
C ASN A 103 -0.36 -1.77 -27.50
N GLY A 104 0.12 -2.67 -26.67
CA GLY A 104 1.55 -2.82 -26.41
C GLY A 104 2.16 -1.66 -25.61
N LEU A 105 1.35 -0.89 -24.89
CA LEU A 105 1.80 0.23 -24.07
C LEU A 105 2.01 -0.23 -22.63
N SER A 106 3.24 -0.15 -22.16
CA SER A 106 3.58 -0.40 -20.75
C SER A 106 3.39 0.86 -19.91
N GLN A 107 2.86 0.68 -18.70
CA GLN A 107 2.85 1.71 -17.66
C GLN A 107 4.01 1.54 -16.66
N ASN A 108 4.80 0.48 -16.81
CA ASN A 108 5.95 0.22 -15.96
C ASN A 108 7.17 0.98 -16.49
N ALA A 109 7.93 1.63 -15.60
CA ALA A 109 9.12 2.39 -15.94
C ALA A 109 10.36 1.49 -16.18
N GLN A 110 10.32 0.21 -15.76
CA GLN A 110 11.46 -0.70 -15.78
C GLN A 110 11.38 -1.73 -16.92
N VAL A 111 10.18 -2.18 -17.26
CA VAL A 111 9.96 -3.27 -18.22
C VAL A 111 8.83 -2.95 -19.19
N GLY A 112 8.81 -3.68 -20.30
CA GLY A 112 7.74 -3.62 -21.30
C GLY A 112 6.40 -4.21 -20.83
N VAL A 113 5.53 -4.50 -21.79
CA VAL A 113 4.22 -5.10 -21.50
C VAL A 113 4.40 -6.51 -20.96
N ARG A 114 3.65 -6.81 -19.90
CA ARG A 114 3.60 -8.15 -19.29
C ARG A 114 3.05 -9.18 -20.28
N HIS A 115 3.70 -10.34 -20.34
CA HIS A 115 3.29 -11.47 -21.18
C HIS A 115 2.81 -12.70 -20.39
N ILE A 116 2.89 -12.67 -19.07
CA ILE A 116 2.40 -13.74 -18.18
C ILE A 116 1.11 -13.32 -17.49
N PRO A 117 0.32 -14.31 -17.01
CA PRO A 117 -0.92 -14.02 -16.28
C PRO A 117 -0.72 -13.09 -15.08
N ASP A 118 -1.68 -12.21 -14.88
CA ASP A 118 -1.66 -11.21 -13.81
C ASP A 118 -1.90 -11.85 -12.44
N ARG A 119 -0.83 -12.16 -11.68
CA ARG A 119 -0.89 -12.66 -10.30
C ARG A 119 -1.92 -13.77 -10.10
N GLN A 120 -1.79 -14.82 -10.91
CA GLN A 120 -2.63 -16.00 -10.81
C GLN A 120 -2.42 -16.68 -9.46
N GLU A 121 -3.51 -17.17 -8.88
CA GLU A 121 -3.48 -17.98 -7.66
C GLU A 121 -2.50 -19.14 -7.80
N GLY A 122 -1.62 -19.29 -6.78
CA GLY A 122 -0.55 -20.28 -6.78
C GLY A 122 0.69 -19.93 -7.62
N SER A 123 0.70 -18.79 -8.32
CA SER A 123 1.92 -18.32 -9.00
C SER A 123 2.87 -17.60 -8.06
N PRO A 124 4.19 -17.67 -8.28
CA PRO A 124 5.14 -16.90 -7.48
C PRO A 124 4.87 -15.40 -7.47
N GLN A 125 4.32 -14.86 -8.56
CA GLN A 125 3.96 -13.45 -8.69
C GLN A 125 2.83 -13.02 -7.76
N ALA A 126 1.92 -13.95 -7.40
CA ALA A 126 0.81 -13.67 -6.49
C ALA A 126 1.22 -13.68 -5.02
N GLU A 127 2.35 -14.28 -4.68
CA GLU A 127 2.80 -14.43 -3.30
C GLU A 127 3.25 -13.10 -2.69
N VAL A 128 2.96 -12.92 -1.41
CA VAL A 128 3.64 -11.94 -0.56
C VAL A 128 5.01 -12.53 -0.18
N PRO A 129 6.12 -11.79 -0.26
CA PRO A 129 7.43 -12.30 0.16
C PRO A 129 7.38 -12.90 1.56
N ALA A 130 7.88 -14.14 1.73
CA ALA A 130 7.85 -14.85 3.01
C ALA A 130 8.47 -14.05 4.17
N LEU A 131 9.43 -13.17 3.86
CA LEU A 131 10.07 -12.26 4.81
C LEU A 131 9.09 -11.27 5.47
N LEU A 132 7.97 -10.98 4.81
CA LEU A 132 6.97 -10.01 5.28
C LEU A 132 5.78 -10.67 5.99
N VAL A 133 5.65 -12.00 5.93
CA VAL A 133 4.51 -12.74 6.50
C VAL A 133 4.91 -13.41 7.81
N ALA A 134 3.98 -13.40 8.76
CA ALA A 134 4.13 -14.14 10.02
C ALA A 134 2.85 -14.93 10.36
N PRO A 135 2.96 -15.99 11.18
CA PRO A 135 1.78 -16.68 11.71
C PRO A 135 0.86 -15.71 12.46
N GLY A 136 -0.43 -15.74 12.15
CA GLY A 136 -1.42 -14.85 12.75
C GLY A 136 -1.77 -13.61 11.93
N ASP A 137 -1.03 -13.31 10.87
CA ASP A 137 -1.42 -12.28 9.92
C ASP A 137 -2.70 -12.69 9.16
N ALA A 138 -3.58 -11.73 8.92
CA ALA A 138 -4.77 -11.97 8.10
C ALA A 138 -4.47 -11.70 6.61
N HIS A 139 -5.15 -12.41 5.72
CA HIS A 139 -4.96 -12.27 4.28
C HIS A 139 -6.29 -11.99 3.58
N VAL A 140 -6.39 -10.82 2.93
CA VAL A 140 -7.50 -10.44 2.05
C VAL A 140 -7.10 -10.74 0.60
N THR A 141 -7.46 -11.93 0.13
CA THR A 141 -7.09 -12.45 -1.20
C THR A 141 -8.16 -12.17 -2.28
N THR A 142 -9.26 -11.57 -1.87
CA THR A 142 -10.39 -11.27 -2.76
C THR A 142 -10.25 -9.94 -3.51
N LYS A 143 -9.19 -9.18 -3.25
CA LYS A 143 -8.93 -7.91 -3.93
C LYS A 143 -8.80 -8.10 -5.46
N LYS A 144 -9.59 -7.36 -6.22
CA LYS A 144 -9.63 -7.42 -7.70
C LYS A 144 -9.46 -6.05 -8.37
N SER A 145 -9.49 -4.99 -7.57
CA SER A 145 -9.42 -3.59 -8.00
C SER A 145 -8.27 -2.85 -7.36
N LEU A 146 -8.11 -1.56 -7.64
CA LEU A 146 -7.09 -0.71 -7.02
C LEU A 146 -7.39 -0.48 -5.53
N ASP A 147 -8.67 -0.23 -5.18
CA ASP A 147 -9.11 -0.08 -3.80
C ASP A 147 -9.22 -1.44 -3.12
N SER A 148 -8.51 -1.61 -2.00
CA SER A 148 -8.53 -2.85 -1.23
C SER A 148 -9.85 -3.08 -0.48
N PHE A 149 -10.70 -2.06 -0.36
CA PHE A 149 -12.03 -2.17 0.25
C PHE A 149 -13.09 -2.64 -0.75
N LEU A 150 -12.85 -2.44 -2.06
CA LEU A 150 -13.88 -2.68 -3.06
C LEU A 150 -14.10 -4.18 -3.31
N HIS A 151 -15.26 -4.68 -2.94
CA HIS A 151 -15.67 -6.09 -3.07
C HIS A 151 -14.77 -7.08 -2.31
N THR A 152 -14.26 -6.66 -1.14
CA THR A 152 -13.48 -7.49 -0.22
C THR A 152 -14.09 -7.46 1.17
N ASP A 153 -13.58 -8.30 2.04
CA ASP A 153 -13.92 -8.34 3.46
C ASP A 153 -13.02 -7.45 4.34
N LEU A 154 -12.17 -6.59 3.74
CA LEU A 154 -11.24 -5.76 4.51
C LEU A 154 -11.96 -4.86 5.53
N ASP A 155 -13.05 -4.18 5.14
CA ASP A 155 -13.78 -3.29 6.06
C ASP A 155 -14.43 -4.07 7.21
N PHE A 156 -14.89 -5.28 6.94
CA PHE A 156 -15.41 -6.19 7.97
C PHE A 156 -14.33 -6.56 8.98
N LEU A 157 -13.14 -6.98 8.52
CA LEU A 157 -12.01 -7.30 9.39
C LEU A 157 -11.62 -6.09 10.26
N LEU A 158 -11.47 -4.93 9.64
CA LEU A 158 -11.06 -3.73 10.35
C LEU A 158 -12.07 -3.31 11.43
N ARG A 159 -13.38 -3.28 11.09
CA ARG A 159 -14.40 -2.79 12.02
C ARG A 159 -14.89 -3.82 13.01
N GLN A 160 -15.19 -5.02 12.53
CA GLN A 160 -15.90 -6.01 13.34
C GLN A 160 -14.95 -6.96 14.08
N VAL A 161 -13.75 -7.18 13.54
CA VAL A 161 -12.79 -8.09 14.16
C VAL A 161 -11.76 -7.33 15.00
N TYR A 162 -11.24 -6.20 14.48
CA TYR A 162 -10.15 -5.47 15.12
C TYR A 162 -10.57 -4.15 15.78
N ASP A 163 -11.83 -3.74 15.67
CA ASP A 163 -12.33 -2.44 16.19
C ASP A 163 -11.42 -1.25 15.83
N ALA A 164 -10.98 -1.22 14.59
CA ALA A 164 -9.99 -0.26 14.11
C ALA A 164 -10.56 1.15 13.97
N GLU A 165 -9.85 2.13 14.50
CA GLU A 165 -10.03 3.56 14.19
C GLU A 165 -8.93 4.06 13.26
N THR A 166 -7.72 3.54 13.43
CA THR A 166 -6.55 3.92 12.63
C THR A 166 -6.12 2.79 11.71
N VAL A 167 -5.92 3.12 10.44
CA VAL A 167 -5.39 2.20 9.44
C VAL A 167 -4.04 2.72 8.96
N VAL A 168 -2.99 1.93 9.16
CA VAL A 168 -1.64 2.21 8.68
C VAL A 168 -1.40 1.45 7.39
N LEU A 169 -1.03 2.15 6.31
CA LEU A 169 -0.88 1.59 4.98
C LEU A 169 0.59 1.57 4.54
N ALA A 170 1.02 0.45 4.00
CA ALA A 170 2.24 0.28 3.24
C ALA A 170 1.95 -0.51 1.95
N GLY A 171 2.80 -0.45 0.94
CA GLY A 171 2.60 -1.29 -0.25
C GLY A 171 2.96 -0.66 -1.58
N VAL A 172 2.50 -1.29 -2.64
CA VAL A 172 2.71 -0.89 -4.02
C VAL A 172 1.41 -1.03 -4.84
N ASN A 173 1.14 -0.12 -5.78
CA ASN A 173 1.92 1.09 -6.12
C ASN A 173 1.39 2.30 -5.35
N THR A 174 2.28 3.19 -4.96
CA THR A 174 1.94 4.41 -4.21
C THR A 174 0.83 5.21 -4.91
N ASP A 175 0.93 5.36 -6.22
CA ASP A 175 0.08 6.20 -7.08
C ASP A 175 -1.21 5.52 -7.56
N THR A 176 -1.44 4.27 -7.20
CA THR A 176 -2.66 3.52 -7.59
C THR A 176 -3.27 2.75 -6.43
N CYS A 177 -2.78 1.55 -6.12
CA CYS A 177 -3.43 0.70 -5.11
C CYS A 177 -3.36 1.29 -3.70
N VAL A 178 -2.20 1.82 -3.31
CA VAL A 178 -2.06 2.50 -2.01
C VAL A 178 -2.89 3.78 -1.98
N TYR A 179 -2.80 4.61 -3.02
CA TYR A 179 -3.57 5.85 -3.15
C TYR A 179 -5.08 5.60 -3.08
N SER A 180 -5.57 4.64 -3.87
CA SER A 180 -7.00 4.28 -3.91
C SER A 180 -7.49 3.71 -2.57
N THR A 181 -6.66 2.86 -1.93
CA THR A 181 -6.99 2.30 -0.62
C THR A 181 -6.96 3.36 0.48
N ALA A 182 -6.01 4.31 0.44
CA ALA A 182 -5.99 5.44 1.36
C ALA A 182 -7.24 6.31 1.23
N PHE A 183 -7.68 6.57 0.00
CA PHE A 183 -8.94 7.25 -0.29
C PHE A 183 -10.13 6.48 0.26
N GLY A 184 -10.16 5.16 0.02
CA GLY A 184 -11.19 4.25 0.51
C GLY A 184 -11.28 4.23 2.05
N ALA A 185 -10.13 4.21 2.73
CA ALA A 185 -10.05 4.27 4.18
C ALA A 185 -10.56 5.62 4.73
N SER A 186 -10.05 6.73 4.16
CA SER A 186 -10.44 8.09 4.56
C SER A 186 -11.95 8.33 4.38
N ASN A 187 -12.52 7.91 3.24
CA ASN A 187 -13.96 8.03 2.98
C ASN A 187 -14.84 7.20 3.92
N ARG A 188 -14.28 6.17 4.55
CA ARG A 188 -14.93 5.35 5.57
C ARG A 188 -14.76 5.89 6.99
N GLY A 189 -14.04 7.01 7.14
CA GLY A 189 -13.82 7.67 8.43
C GLY A 189 -12.68 7.07 9.26
N TYR A 190 -11.83 6.23 8.67
CA TYR A 190 -10.62 5.80 9.35
C TYR A 190 -9.60 6.94 9.43
N GLN A 191 -8.90 7.04 10.55
CA GLN A 191 -7.67 7.79 10.64
C GLN A 191 -6.61 7.08 9.80
N THR A 192 -6.34 7.62 8.60
CA THR A 192 -5.51 6.95 7.59
C THR A 192 -4.08 7.45 7.67
N VAL A 193 -3.13 6.54 7.81
CA VAL A 193 -1.69 6.82 7.85
C VAL A 193 -1.01 6.04 6.72
N VAL A 194 -0.14 6.68 5.95
CA VAL A 194 0.67 6.05 4.90
C VAL A 194 2.14 6.16 5.27
N ILE A 195 2.88 5.04 5.19
CA ILE A 195 4.31 5.01 5.56
C ILE A 195 5.16 5.20 4.32
N SER A 196 5.76 6.38 4.20
CA SER A 196 6.54 6.80 3.01
C SER A 196 7.70 5.88 2.67
N ASP A 197 8.37 5.33 3.71
CA ASP A 197 9.50 4.42 3.54
C ASP A 197 9.09 3.02 3.03
N CYS A 198 7.79 2.68 3.17
CA CYS A 198 7.25 1.36 2.85
C CYS A 198 6.34 1.36 1.63
N VAL A 199 6.41 2.39 0.79
CA VAL A 199 5.64 2.48 -0.46
C VAL A 199 6.54 2.82 -1.64
N ALA A 200 6.21 2.33 -2.84
CA ALA A 200 6.91 2.63 -4.09
C ALA A 200 5.96 2.55 -5.30
N SER A 201 6.38 3.07 -6.45
CA SER A 201 5.63 2.97 -7.70
C SER A 201 6.47 2.36 -8.83
N MET A 202 5.90 1.38 -9.53
CA MET A 202 6.46 0.82 -10.76
C MET A 202 6.50 1.83 -11.91
N ARG A 203 5.81 2.97 -11.78
CA ARG A 203 5.76 4.04 -12.79
C ARG A 203 6.88 5.06 -12.63
N GLY A 204 7.65 4.98 -11.56
CA GLY A 204 8.77 5.86 -11.29
C GLY A 204 8.60 6.73 -10.05
N LYS A 205 9.70 7.40 -9.68
CA LYS A 205 9.77 8.20 -8.44
C LYS A 205 8.91 9.46 -8.51
N ASP A 206 8.69 10.02 -9.69
CA ASP A 206 7.81 11.18 -9.91
C ASP A 206 6.36 10.86 -9.53
N HIS A 207 5.82 9.73 -10.00
CA HIS A 207 4.47 9.27 -9.64
C HIS A 207 4.35 8.95 -8.15
N HIS A 208 5.38 8.32 -7.58
CA HIS A 208 5.46 8.04 -6.15
C HIS A 208 5.36 9.35 -5.33
N TRP A 209 6.20 10.36 -5.63
CA TRP A 209 6.21 11.61 -4.89
C TRP A 209 4.93 12.43 -5.07
N MET A 210 4.41 12.52 -6.30
CA MET A 210 3.12 13.18 -6.54
C MET A 210 2.00 12.58 -5.71
N ALA A 211 1.93 11.25 -5.64
CA ALA A 211 0.90 10.57 -4.87
C ALA A 211 1.02 10.83 -3.36
N LEU A 212 2.23 10.79 -2.81
CA LEU A 212 2.47 11.15 -1.40
C LEU A 212 2.05 12.58 -1.09
N GLU A 213 2.40 13.55 -1.95
CA GLU A 213 2.00 14.95 -1.77
C GLU A 213 0.48 15.13 -1.81
N LEU A 214 -0.22 14.43 -2.71
CA LEU A 214 -1.67 14.49 -2.78
C LEU A 214 -2.34 13.85 -1.56
N MET A 215 -1.82 12.71 -1.09
CA MET A 215 -2.33 12.06 0.12
C MET A 215 -2.13 12.92 1.36
N ALA A 216 -0.95 13.52 1.52
CA ALA A 216 -0.61 14.35 2.68
C ALA A 216 -1.45 15.63 2.79
N ARG A 217 -2.13 16.06 1.73
CA ARG A 217 -2.95 17.28 1.75
C ARG A 217 -4.29 17.10 2.42
N SER A 218 -4.94 15.95 2.24
CA SER A 218 -6.34 15.80 2.67
C SER A 218 -6.82 14.38 2.86
N ILE A 219 -6.00 13.36 2.60
CA ILE A 219 -6.43 11.97 2.57
C ILE A 219 -5.82 11.18 3.73
N ALA A 220 -4.54 11.41 4.02
CA ALA A 220 -3.80 10.62 5.00
C ALA A 220 -2.70 11.44 5.67
N TRP A 221 -2.29 11.02 6.86
CA TRP A 221 -1.00 11.40 7.41
C TRP A 221 0.09 10.58 6.72
N VAL A 222 1.12 11.25 6.22
CA VAL A 222 2.28 10.60 5.61
C VAL A 222 3.43 10.68 6.60
N LEU A 223 3.84 9.51 7.10
CA LEU A 223 4.87 9.36 8.12
C LEU A 223 6.02 8.48 7.60
N SER A 224 7.21 8.65 8.16
CA SER A 224 8.27 7.67 8.11
C SER A 224 8.00 6.50 9.07
N VAL A 225 8.75 5.40 8.95
CA VAL A 225 8.72 4.29 9.90
C VAL A 225 9.02 4.78 11.32
N GLU A 226 10.04 5.61 11.48
CA GLU A 226 10.47 6.11 12.80
C GLU A 226 9.45 7.07 13.43
N GLU A 227 8.80 7.91 12.62
CA GLU A 227 7.71 8.77 13.12
C GLU A 227 6.53 7.95 13.61
N LEU A 228 6.13 6.90 12.89
CA LEU A 228 5.06 5.99 13.34
C LEU A 228 5.45 5.28 14.64
N LYS A 229 6.65 4.71 14.72
CA LYS A 229 7.15 4.06 15.94
C LYS A 229 7.10 5.01 17.15
N ALA A 230 7.54 6.26 16.97
CA ALA A 230 7.49 7.28 18.01
C ALA A 230 6.04 7.57 18.47
N LYS A 231 5.09 7.68 17.52
CA LYS A 231 3.67 7.90 17.82
C LYS A 231 3.04 6.73 18.57
N LEU A 232 3.32 5.50 18.19
CA LEU A 232 2.79 4.31 18.86
C LEU A 232 3.35 4.15 20.29
N ARG A 233 4.62 4.49 20.52
CA ARG A 233 5.22 4.51 21.86
C ARG A 233 4.62 5.60 22.74
N ALA A 234 4.42 6.81 22.19
CA ALA A 234 3.81 7.91 22.93
C ALA A 234 2.35 7.63 23.31
N GLY A 235 1.56 7.01 22.43
CA GLY A 235 0.18 6.61 22.70
C GLY A 235 0.03 5.56 23.81
N ALA A 236 1.07 4.77 24.07
CA ALA A 236 1.10 3.80 25.17
C ALA A 236 1.25 4.49 26.56
N SER A 237 1.91 5.64 26.64
CA SER A 237 2.21 6.33 27.89
C SER A 237 1.08 7.25 28.40
N LEU A 238 0.10 7.58 27.58
CA LEU A 238 -1.02 8.47 27.96
C LEU A 238 -2.14 7.78 28.75
N ARG A 239 -2.05 6.49 29.02
CA ARG A 239 -3.08 5.66 29.69
C ARG A 239 -2.54 4.67 30.74
N SER A 240 -1.35 4.93 31.30
CA SER A 240 -0.81 4.22 32.48
C SER A 240 -1.25 4.88 33.79
#